data_4950bec474c4c09d409e7f98bb110615
#
_entry.id   4950bec474c4c09d409e7f98bb110615
#
_cell.length_a   1.000
_cell.length_b   1.000
_cell.length_c   1.000
_cell.angle_alpha   90.00
_cell.angle_beta   90.00
_cell.angle_gamma   90.00
#
_symmetry.space_group_name_H-M   'P 1'
#
loop_
_entity.id
_entity.type
_entity.pdbx_description
1 polymer ?
#
loop_
_entity_poly.entity_id
_entity_poly.type
_entity_poly.pdbx_seq_one_letter_code
_entity_poly.pdbx_strand_id
1 'polypeptide(L)'
;DVAAPVLRYAHARAESLGAAVHFHQMDCAATTFPDQHFDLVVSHNAMHEISEATRQGMLRESLRLLRPGGVCVHQDVPLTFRGKSEFEKFHLGWDTLNNNEPFWEVYATADLVADMKAAGFPAENTWVGNLPATPGSLPWFVACGWIPA
;
A
#
# COMPACT_ATOMS: atom_id res chain seq x y z
N ASP A 1 7.46 -8.65 -4.38
CA ASP A 1 7.90 -8.89 -3.00
C ASP A 1 9.42 -9.05 -2.95
N VAL A 2 10.07 -8.62 -1.86
CA VAL A 2 11.52 -8.80 -1.64
C VAL A 2 11.85 -10.13 -0.95
N ALA A 3 10.88 -10.74 -0.28
CA ALA A 3 11.06 -11.94 0.54
C ALA A 3 11.03 -13.22 -0.32
N ALA A 4 12.17 -13.73 -0.72
CA ALA A 4 12.27 -14.95 -1.52
C ALA A 4 11.54 -16.18 -0.92
N PRO A 5 11.52 -16.42 0.41
CA PRO A 5 10.74 -17.52 0.98
C PRO A 5 9.24 -17.38 0.76
N VAL A 6 8.69 -16.17 0.89
CA VAL A 6 7.27 -15.88 0.66
C VAL A 6 6.91 -16.11 -0.79
N LEU A 7 7.74 -15.62 -1.72
CA LEU A 7 7.54 -15.84 -3.15
C LEU A 7 7.58 -17.32 -3.55
N ARG A 8 8.48 -18.11 -2.98
CA ARG A 8 8.53 -19.57 -3.23
C ARG A 8 7.24 -20.26 -2.77
N TYR A 9 6.75 -19.89 -1.59
CA TYR A 9 5.48 -20.43 -1.08
C TYR A 9 4.31 -20.01 -1.97
N ALA A 10 4.22 -18.74 -2.35
CA ALA A 10 3.17 -18.22 -3.20
C ALA A 10 3.15 -18.89 -4.58
N HIS A 11 4.35 -19.10 -5.17
CA HIS A 11 4.50 -19.81 -6.44
C HIS A 11 3.99 -21.26 -6.35
N ALA A 12 4.46 -22.02 -5.36
CA ALA A 12 3.99 -23.39 -5.14
C ALA A 12 2.46 -23.46 -4.90
N ARG A 13 1.93 -22.46 -4.19
CA ARG A 13 0.48 -22.36 -3.95
C ARG A 13 -0.30 -22.08 -5.23
N ALA A 14 0.18 -21.15 -6.07
CA ALA A 14 -0.44 -20.86 -7.36
C ALA A 14 -0.44 -22.10 -8.28
N GLU A 15 0.68 -22.82 -8.36
CA GLU A 15 0.78 -24.07 -9.11
C GLU A 15 -0.25 -25.11 -8.60
N SER A 16 -0.36 -25.29 -7.28
CA SER A 16 -1.31 -26.24 -6.69
C SER A 16 -2.78 -25.92 -6.97
N LEU A 17 -3.07 -24.65 -7.26
CA LEU A 17 -4.40 -24.15 -7.58
C LEU A 17 -4.65 -24.04 -9.10
N GLY A 18 -3.65 -24.30 -9.94
CA GLY A 18 -3.73 -24.06 -11.38
C GLY A 18 -3.90 -22.58 -11.73
N ALA A 19 -3.46 -21.66 -10.86
CA ALA A 19 -3.58 -20.21 -11.06
C ALA A 19 -2.42 -19.69 -11.91
N ALA A 20 -2.74 -18.96 -12.99
CA ALA A 20 -1.74 -18.31 -13.84
C ALA A 20 -1.32 -16.97 -13.21
N VAL A 21 -0.23 -16.98 -12.43
CA VAL A 21 0.34 -15.81 -11.75
C VAL A 21 1.84 -15.73 -12.00
N HIS A 22 2.35 -14.52 -12.25
CA HIS A 22 3.78 -14.25 -12.39
C HIS A 22 4.32 -13.66 -11.09
N PHE A 23 5.40 -14.22 -10.57
CA PHE A 23 6.05 -13.78 -9.35
C PHE A 23 7.41 -13.18 -9.64
N HIS A 24 7.70 -12.03 -9.07
CA HIS A 24 8.97 -11.33 -9.22
C HIS A 24 9.53 -10.91 -7.87
N GLN A 25 10.82 -11.14 -7.66
CA GLN A 25 11.53 -10.64 -6.50
C GLN A 25 12.05 -9.23 -6.81
N MET A 26 11.39 -8.20 -6.30
CA MET A 26 11.69 -6.79 -6.56
C MET A 26 11.37 -5.93 -5.35
N ASP A 27 12.05 -4.79 -5.26
CA ASP A 27 11.65 -3.69 -4.38
C ASP A 27 10.43 -2.99 -4.99
N CYS A 28 9.38 -2.79 -4.19
CA CYS A 28 8.17 -2.10 -4.63
C CYS A 28 8.39 -0.61 -4.95
N ALA A 29 9.47 -0.02 -4.45
CA ALA A 29 9.85 1.36 -4.72
C ALA A 29 10.72 1.54 -5.98
N ALA A 30 11.19 0.43 -6.58
CA ALA A 30 12.10 0.44 -7.72
C ALA A 30 12.01 -0.87 -8.52
N THR A 31 10.88 -1.11 -9.19
CA THR A 31 10.70 -2.30 -10.01
C THR A 31 11.41 -2.18 -11.36
N THR A 32 11.66 -3.31 -12.02
CA THR A 32 12.28 -3.35 -13.34
C THR A 32 11.26 -3.41 -14.49
N PHE A 33 9.98 -3.25 -14.21
CA PHE A 33 8.96 -3.18 -15.24
C PHE A 33 9.06 -1.88 -16.05
N PRO A 34 8.71 -1.90 -17.34
CA PRO A 34 8.67 -0.71 -18.17
C PRO A 34 7.68 0.33 -17.64
N ASP A 35 7.88 1.60 -18.02
CA ASP A 35 6.91 2.67 -17.77
C ASP A 35 5.58 2.34 -18.46
N GLN A 36 4.48 2.81 -17.88
CA GLN A 36 3.14 2.72 -18.47
C GLN A 36 2.77 1.28 -18.89
N HIS A 37 3.09 0.31 -18.04
CA HIS A 37 2.94 -1.11 -18.36
C HIS A 37 1.62 -1.72 -17.87
N PHE A 38 1.04 -1.18 -16.80
CA PHE A 38 -0.12 -1.78 -16.13
C PHE A 38 -1.37 -0.87 -16.18
N ASP A 39 -2.53 -1.51 -16.26
CA ASP A 39 -3.84 -0.85 -16.13
C ASP A 39 -4.20 -0.67 -14.64
N LEU A 40 -3.70 -1.58 -13.79
CA LEU A 40 -3.98 -1.60 -12.36
C LEU A 40 -2.73 -1.95 -11.57
N VAL A 41 -2.42 -1.13 -10.56
CA VAL A 41 -1.40 -1.39 -9.55
C VAL A 41 -2.08 -1.51 -8.19
N VAL A 42 -1.85 -2.60 -7.47
CA VAL A 42 -2.48 -2.86 -6.16
C VAL A 42 -1.43 -3.20 -5.11
N SER A 43 -1.57 -2.65 -3.91
CA SER A 43 -0.96 -3.22 -2.72
C SER A 43 -2.01 -3.49 -1.65
N HIS A 44 -1.75 -4.49 -0.81
CA HIS A 44 -2.61 -4.87 0.29
C HIS A 44 -1.77 -5.15 1.52
N ASN A 45 -2.05 -4.44 2.62
CA ASN A 45 -1.32 -4.56 3.88
C ASN A 45 0.21 -4.44 3.71
N ALA A 46 0.66 -3.41 3.02
CA ALA A 46 2.08 -3.21 2.72
C ALA A 46 2.64 -1.88 3.22
N MET A 47 1.82 -0.84 3.31
CA MET A 47 2.30 0.50 3.65
C MET A 47 2.74 0.63 5.10
N HIS A 48 2.12 -0.10 6.01
CA HIS A 48 2.49 -0.11 7.44
C HIS A 48 3.73 -0.95 7.74
N GLU A 49 4.16 -1.79 6.79
CA GLU A 49 5.34 -2.66 6.90
C GLU A 49 6.63 -2.00 6.37
N ILE A 50 6.53 -0.80 5.80
CA ILE A 50 7.65 -0.16 5.11
C ILE A 50 7.93 1.25 5.63
N SER A 51 9.19 1.69 5.50
CA SER A 51 9.58 3.05 5.87
C SER A 51 8.84 4.11 5.07
N GLU A 52 8.79 5.33 5.59
CA GLU A 52 8.23 6.48 4.88
C GLU A 52 8.90 6.66 3.50
N ALA A 53 10.23 6.55 3.42
CA ALA A 53 10.96 6.69 2.16
C ALA A 53 10.56 5.62 1.14
N THR A 54 10.40 4.37 1.58
CA THR A 54 9.94 3.26 0.74
C THR A 54 8.49 3.46 0.31
N ARG A 55 7.60 3.92 1.20
CA ARG A 55 6.20 4.22 0.89
C ARG A 55 6.09 5.29 -0.18
N GLN A 56 6.83 6.39 -0.03
CA GLN A 56 6.87 7.45 -1.04
C GLN A 56 7.47 6.96 -2.36
N GLY A 57 8.48 6.10 -2.31
CA GLY A 57 9.04 5.42 -3.49
C GLY A 57 8.01 4.54 -4.20
N MET A 58 7.27 3.73 -3.45
CA MET A 58 6.21 2.86 -3.98
C MET A 58 5.10 3.66 -4.66
N LEU A 59 4.71 4.81 -4.13
CA LEU A 59 3.70 5.67 -4.75
C LEU A 59 4.20 6.28 -6.08
N ARG A 60 5.47 6.76 -6.12
CA ARG A 60 6.09 7.23 -7.38
C ARG A 60 6.21 6.10 -8.40
N GLU A 61 6.60 4.93 -7.95
CA GLU A 61 6.70 3.75 -8.81
C GLU A 61 5.33 3.33 -9.35
N SER A 62 4.29 3.35 -8.53
CA SER A 62 2.91 3.10 -8.98
C SER A 62 2.49 4.06 -10.08
N LEU A 63 2.80 5.37 -9.94
CA LEU A 63 2.52 6.36 -10.97
C LEU A 63 3.28 6.05 -12.27
N ARG A 64 4.57 5.72 -12.20
CA ARG A 64 5.41 5.38 -13.36
C ARG A 64 4.87 4.18 -14.14
N LEU A 65 4.39 3.18 -13.40
CA LEU A 65 3.93 1.92 -13.96
C LEU A 65 2.55 2.01 -14.63
N LEU A 66 1.72 2.98 -14.25
CA LEU A 66 0.38 3.12 -14.78
C LEU A 66 0.41 3.70 -16.20
N ARG A 67 -0.31 3.07 -17.11
CA ARG A 67 -0.60 3.63 -18.43
C ARG A 67 -1.71 4.68 -18.37
N PRO A 68 -1.91 5.52 -19.40
CA PRO A 68 -3.07 6.37 -19.50
C PRO A 68 -4.38 5.57 -19.28
N GLY A 69 -5.30 6.08 -18.47
CA GLY A 69 -6.49 5.37 -18.03
C GLY A 69 -6.30 4.38 -16.89
N GLY A 70 -5.06 4.16 -16.45
CA GLY A 70 -4.74 3.23 -15.36
C GLY A 70 -5.01 3.77 -13.95
N VAL A 71 -5.14 2.86 -12.99
CA VAL A 71 -5.45 3.18 -11.58
C VAL A 71 -4.53 2.44 -10.63
N CYS A 72 -4.10 3.08 -9.54
CA CYS A 72 -3.53 2.38 -8.40
C CYS A 72 -4.49 2.36 -7.21
N VAL A 73 -4.45 1.26 -6.45
CA VAL A 73 -5.24 1.06 -5.24
C VAL A 73 -4.33 0.48 -4.15
N HIS A 74 -4.06 1.26 -3.14
CA HIS A 74 -3.29 0.85 -1.98
C HIS A 74 -4.23 0.68 -0.79
N GLN A 75 -4.56 -0.57 -0.45
CA GLN A 75 -5.43 -0.93 0.66
C GLN A 75 -4.60 -1.32 1.87
N ASP A 76 -4.94 -0.76 3.03
CA ASP A 76 -4.21 -1.01 4.25
C ASP A 76 -5.10 -0.98 5.49
N VAL A 77 -4.53 -1.24 6.67
CA VAL A 77 -5.20 -1.16 7.95
C VAL A 77 -5.67 0.28 8.23
N PRO A 78 -6.81 0.47 8.91
CA PRO A 78 -7.36 1.80 9.21
C PRO A 78 -6.62 2.47 10.39
N LEU A 79 -5.30 2.56 10.30
CA LEU A 79 -4.43 3.08 11.34
C LEU A 79 -4.21 4.58 11.16
N THR A 80 -4.66 5.39 12.12
CA THR A 80 -4.37 6.82 12.16
C THR A 80 -4.40 7.36 13.59
N PHE A 81 -3.47 8.25 13.91
CA PHE A 81 -3.46 8.98 15.18
C PHE A 81 -4.24 10.31 15.13
N ARG A 82 -4.70 10.71 13.94
CA ARG A 82 -5.47 11.94 13.78
C ARG A 82 -6.77 11.89 14.57
N GLY A 83 -6.98 12.86 15.45
CA GLY A 83 -8.18 12.98 16.29
C GLY A 83 -8.28 11.97 17.43
N LYS A 84 -7.22 11.24 17.74
CA LYS A 84 -7.16 10.25 18.81
C LYS A 84 -6.66 10.87 20.12
N SER A 85 -7.20 10.40 21.24
CA SER A 85 -6.68 10.69 22.58
C SER A 85 -5.31 10.02 22.79
N GLU A 86 -4.55 10.45 23.80
CA GLU A 86 -3.25 9.85 24.12
C GLU A 86 -3.36 8.36 24.50
N PHE A 87 -4.46 7.98 25.15
CA PHE A 87 -4.72 6.56 25.46
C PHE A 87 -4.97 5.73 24.18
N GLU A 88 -5.77 6.25 23.23
CA GLU A 88 -5.99 5.59 21.95
C GLU A 88 -4.70 5.48 21.13
N LYS A 89 -3.88 6.53 21.11
CA LYS A 89 -2.58 6.50 20.42
C LYS A 89 -1.65 5.47 21.07
N PHE A 90 -1.58 5.41 22.39
CA PHE A 90 -0.82 4.39 23.10
C PHE A 90 -1.29 2.98 22.73
N HIS A 91 -2.61 2.76 22.73
CA HIS A 91 -3.18 1.46 22.36
C HIS A 91 -2.92 1.09 20.90
N LEU A 92 -3.10 2.02 19.98
CA LEU A 92 -2.83 1.83 18.56
C LEU A 92 -1.33 1.66 18.26
N GLY A 93 -0.45 2.32 19.01
CA GLY A 93 1.01 2.21 18.89
C GLY A 93 1.61 0.95 19.55
N TRP A 94 0.79 0.16 20.26
CA TRP A 94 1.26 -1.04 20.97
C TRP A 94 2.07 -1.99 20.11
N ASP A 95 1.66 -2.16 18.86
CA ASP A 95 2.27 -3.10 17.92
C ASP A 95 3.71 -2.72 17.56
N THR A 96 4.02 -1.43 17.50
CA THR A 96 5.39 -0.93 17.26
C THR A 96 6.38 -1.49 18.28
N LEU A 97 5.99 -1.52 19.56
CA LEU A 97 6.87 -1.90 20.65
C LEU A 97 6.81 -3.39 21.00
N ASN A 98 5.69 -4.04 20.77
CA ASN A 98 5.40 -5.38 21.29
C ASN A 98 5.28 -6.47 20.21
N ASN A 99 4.98 -6.11 18.96
CA ASN A 99 4.75 -7.04 17.86
C ASN A 99 5.79 -6.92 16.73
N ASN A 100 6.89 -6.19 16.97
CA ASN A 100 7.95 -5.99 15.99
C ASN A 100 7.48 -5.32 14.69
N GLU A 101 6.60 -4.32 14.83
CA GLU A 101 6.05 -3.50 13.73
C GLU A 101 6.74 -2.11 13.69
N PRO A 102 7.99 -2.02 13.22
CA PRO A 102 8.81 -0.82 13.38
C PRO A 102 8.28 0.42 12.65
N PHE A 103 7.42 0.24 11.65
CA PHE A 103 6.87 1.32 10.84
C PHE A 103 5.39 1.64 11.15
N TRP A 104 4.77 0.93 12.09
CA TRP A 104 3.38 1.06 12.45
C TRP A 104 3.00 2.49 12.87
N GLU A 105 3.73 3.08 13.83
CA GLU A 105 3.49 4.47 14.24
C GLU A 105 3.83 5.49 13.15
N VAL A 106 4.86 5.23 12.36
CA VAL A 106 5.23 6.06 11.20
C VAL A 106 4.08 6.10 10.20
N TYR A 107 3.45 4.95 9.95
CA TYR A 107 2.27 4.87 9.09
C TYR A 107 1.05 5.56 9.73
N ALA A 108 0.82 5.41 11.04
CA ALA A 108 -0.30 6.03 11.77
C ALA A 108 -0.29 7.57 11.71
N THR A 109 0.88 8.17 11.52
CA THR A 109 1.08 9.62 11.39
C THR A 109 1.16 10.11 9.94
N ALA A 110 1.14 9.22 8.96
CA ALA A 110 1.27 9.55 7.56
C ALA A 110 0.12 10.44 7.04
N ASP A 111 0.45 11.38 6.18
CA ASP A 111 -0.51 12.10 5.35
C ASP A 111 -0.47 11.55 3.92
N LEU A 112 -1.26 10.50 3.67
CA LEU A 112 -1.26 9.84 2.37
C LEU A 112 -1.78 10.72 1.23
N VAL A 113 -2.58 11.75 1.51
CA VAL A 113 -2.97 12.74 0.50
C VAL A 113 -1.76 13.55 0.07
N ALA A 114 -0.95 14.01 1.05
CA ALA A 114 0.30 14.72 0.76
C ALA A 114 1.32 13.80 0.04
N ASP A 115 1.45 12.56 0.48
CA ASP A 115 2.35 11.57 -0.15
C ASP A 115 1.96 11.27 -1.61
N MET A 116 0.66 11.08 -1.91
CA MET A 116 0.16 10.88 -3.27
C MET A 116 0.47 12.09 -4.16
N LYS A 117 0.22 13.30 -3.64
CA LYS A 117 0.54 14.55 -4.34
C LYS A 117 2.06 14.69 -4.59
N ALA A 118 2.88 14.40 -3.60
CA ALA A 118 4.34 14.43 -3.71
C ALA A 118 4.88 13.37 -4.70
N ALA A 119 4.16 12.26 -4.86
CA ALA A 119 4.46 11.24 -5.88
C ALA A 119 4.12 11.70 -7.31
N GLY A 120 3.32 12.77 -7.47
CA GLY A 120 2.95 13.35 -8.77
C GLY A 120 1.52 13.07 -9.20
N PHE A 121 0.68 12.43 -8.37
CA PHE A 121 -0.73 12.29 -8.70
C PHE A 121 -1.45 13.63 -8.58
N PRO A 122 -2.26 14.03 -9.59
CA PRO A 122 -3.10 15.22 -9.49
C PRO A 122 -4.11 15.09 -8.32
N ALA A 123 -4.37 16.19 -7.65
CA ALA A 123 -5.30 16.19 -6.50
C ALA A 123 -6.71 15.72 -6.87
N GLU A 124 -7.18 16.12 -8.05
CA GLU A 124 -8.47 15.71 -8.62
C GLU A 124 -8.53 14.23 -9.01
N ASN A 125 -7.37 13.60 -9.18
CA ASN A 125 -7.24 12.18 -9.52
C ASN A 125 -6.74 11.35 -8.34
N THR A 126 -6.98 11.83 -7.12
CA THR A 126 -6.57 11.14 -5.89
C THR A 126 -7.73 11.04 -4.93
N TRP A 127 -7.92 9.88 -4.35
CA TRP A 127 -8.87 9.66 -3.26
C TRP A 127 -8.22 8.88 -2.14
N VAL A 128 -8.40 9.37 -0.90
CA VAL A 128 -7.92 8.69 0.31
C VAL A 128 -9.07 8.65 1.32
N GLY A 129 -9.38 7.48 1.83
CA GLY A 129 -10.47 7.31 2.78
C GLY A 129 -10.71 5.85 3.18
N ASN A 130 -11.78 5.65 3.95
CA ASN A 130 -12.16 4.32 4.39
C ASN A 130 -13.24 3.73 3.48
N LEU A 131 -13.07 2.47 3.10
CA LEU A 131 -14.16 1.69 2.52
C LEU A 131 -15.14 1.28 3.62
N PRO A 132 -16.45 1.27 3.33
CA PRO A 132 -17.44 0.78 4.28
C PRO A 132 -17.10 -0.65 4.73
N ALA A 133 -17.14 -0.87 6.04
CA ALA A 133 -16.99 -2.21 6.58
C ALA A 133 -18.25 -3.05 6.27
N THR A 134 -18.07 -4.33 5.96
CA THR A 134 -19.16 -5.29 6.08
C THR A 134 -19.49 -5.49 7.56
N PRO A 135 -20.74 -5.82 7.94
CA PRO A 135 -21.08 -6.08 9.33
C PRO A 135 -20.11 -7.07 9.98
N GLY A 136 -19.49 -6.66 11.10
CA GLY A 136 -18.53 -7.49 11.86
C GLY A 136 -17.08 -7.42 11.38
N SER A 137 -16.74 -6.61 10.36
CA SER A 137 -15.35 -6.35 9.94
C SER A 137 -14.91 -4.91 10.23
N LEU A 138 -13.59 -4.71 10.34
CA LEU A 138 -13.02 -3.36 10.37
C LEU A 138 -13.07 -2.73 8.97
N PRO A 139 -13.25 -1.40 8.85
CA PRO A 139 -13.14 -0.72 7.58
C PRO A 139 -11.70 -0.82 7.06
N TRP A 140 -11.53 -0.95 5.77
CA TRP A 140 -10.23 -0.83 5.14
C TRP A 140 -9.93 0.63 4.82
N PHE A 141 -8.68 1.04 5.02
CA PHE A 141 -8.18 2.33 4.57
C PHE A 141 -7.61 2.18 3.17
N VAL A 142 -7.91 3.12 2.29
CA VAL A 142 -7.51 3.03 0.88
C VAL A 142 -6.98 4.37 0.40
N ALA A 143 -5.86 4.33 -0.30
CA ALA A 143 -5.36 5.43 -1.11
C ALA A 143 -5.42 5.03 -2.60
N CYS A 144 -6.14 5.78 -3.40
CA CYS A 144 -6.29 5.57 -4.83
C CYS A 144 -5.73 6.76 -5.62
N GLY A 145 -5.11 6.46 -6.76
CA GLY A 145 -4.74 7.47 -7.75
C GLY A 145 -4.96 6.95 -9.17
N TRP A 146 -5.33 7.80 -10.11
CA TRP A 146 -5.55 7.39 -11.49
C TRP A 146 -4.97 8.39 -12.48
N ILE A 147 -4.64 7.89 -13.66
CA ILE A 147 -4.14 8.66 -14.79
C ILE A 147 -5.29 8.89 -15.77
N PRO A 148 -5.57 10.11 -16.19
CA PRO A 148 -6.54 10.36 -17.29
C PRO A 148 -6.17 9.57 -18.55
N ALA A 149 -7.20 9.17 -19.31
CA ALA A 149 -7.04 8.48 -20.58
C ALA A 149 -6.47 9.41 -21.67
#